data_1ec6144e3f6fbd85dc74c275e423de50
#
_entry.id   1ec6144e3f6fbd85dc74c275e423de50
#
_cell.length_a   1.000
_cell.length_b   1.000
_cell.length_c   1.000
_cell.angle_alpha   90.00
_cell.angle_beta   90.00
_cell.angle_gamma   90.00
#
_symmetry.space_group_name_H-M   'P 1'
#
loop_
_entity.id
_entity.type
_entity.pdbx_description
1 polymer ?
#
loop_
_entity_poly.entity_id
_entity_poly.type
_entity_poly.pdbx_seq_one_letter_code
_entity_poly.pdbx_strand_id
1 'polypeptide(L)'
;MSTTTPVNQHSLSEMVWIRLMRVYQQIDKRTAEIMKKYRLSVSRFDVLVHAGVRDGRTQQELADAMFVTKGNICQLLDGMEAEDLLYRRRKGRTNHIFLTDDGRDRRQQAMAEQLQAIDTAMSVLTEEEQEILNKLLRKIDKNLANETIWEGQ
;
A
#
# COMPACT_ATOMS: atom_id res chain seq x y z
N MET A 1 48.71 20.71 3.48
CA MET A 1 48.11 19.85 2.46
C MET A 1 46.66 19.57 2.86
N SER A 2 45.77 20.33 2.26
CA SER A 2 44.33 20.21 2.56
C SER A 2 43.75 19.03 1.78
N THR A 3 43.44 17.96 2.47
CA THR A 3 42.67 16.83 1.93
C THR A 3 41.22 17.27 1.83
N THR A 4 40.83 17.72 0.66
CA THR A 4 39.42 17.94 0.33
C THR A 4 38.76 16.56 0.24
N THR A 5 37.97 16.24 1.23
CA THR A 5 37.10 15.04 1.21
C THR A 5 36.16 15.18 0.01
N PRO A 6 36.06 14.21 -0.89
CA PRO A 6 35.16 14.30 -2.03
C PRO A 6 33.73 14.38 -1.54
N VAL A 7 33.03 15.41 -2.00
CA VAL A 7 31.58 15.59 -1.84
C VAL A 7 30.92 14.28 -2.32
N ASN A 8 30.16 13.68 -1.43
CA ASN A 8 29.45 12.42 -1.58
C ASN A 8 28.60 12.43 -2.87
N GLN A 9 29.13 11.89 -3.96
CA GLN A 9 28.34 11.65 -5.16
C GLN A 9 27.43 10.46 -4.85
N HIS A 10 26.14 10.72 -4.65
CA HIS A 10 25.14 9.67 -4.50
C HIS A 10 25.26 8.65 -5.63
N SER A 11 25.29 7.38 -5.28
CA SER A 11 25.26 6.33 -6.29
C SER A 11 23.97 6.40 -7.11
N LEU A 12 23.97 5.87 -8.32
CA LEU A 12 22.76 5.82 -9.14
C LEU A 12 21.62 5.09 -8.40
N SER A 13 21.95 4.05 -7.65
CA SER A 13 20.98 3.29 -6.83
C SER A 13 20.34 4.15 -5.75
N GLU A 14 21.14 5.00 -5.06
CA GLU A 14 20.63 5.94 -4.07
C GLU A 14 19.70 6.98 -4.70
N MET A 15 20.09 7.53 -5.86
CA MET A 15 19.25 8.50 -6.57
C MET A 15 17.92 7.87 -7.01
N VAL A 16 17.92 6.65 -7.51
CA VAL A 16 16.71 5.91 -7.89
C VAL A 16 15.82 5.69 -6.66
N TRP A 17 16.40 5.25 -5.55
CA TRP A 17 15.68 5.06 -4.29
C TRP A 17 15.04 6.35 -3.78
N ILE A 18 15.80 7.44 -3.72
CA ILE A 18 15.30 8.76 -3.27
C ILE A 18 14.12 9.22 -4.15
N ARG A 19 14.22 9.04 -5.48
CA ARG A 19 13.12 9.41 -6.40
C ARG A 19 11.89 8.56 -6.19
N LEU A 20 12.07 7.25 -6.02
CA LEU A 20 10.98 6.31 -5.76
C LEU A 20 10.23 6.70 -4.47
N MET A 21 10.98 6.93 -3.39
CA MET A 21 10.42 7.36 -2.11
C MET A 21 9.67 8.70 -2.23
N ARG A 22 10.23 9.65 -2.96
CA ARG A 22 9.60 10.96 -3.15
C ARG A 22 8.30 10.87 -3.95
N VAL A 23 8.27 10.07 -4.99
CA VAL A 23 7.06 9.82 -5.79
C VAL A 23 6.00 9.14 -4.92
N TYR A 24 6.38 8.10 -4.19
CA TYR A 24 5.49 7.41 -3.25
C TYR A 24 4.87 8.38 -2.24
N GLN A 25 5.69 9.20 -1.56
CA GLN A 25 5.20 10.15 -0.56
C GLN A 25 4.22 11.19 -1.13
N GLN A 26 4.45 11.64 -2.36
CA GLN A 26 3.53 12.58 -3.02
C GLN A 26 2.19 11.92 -3.37
N ILE A 27 2.21 10.69 -3.85
CA ILE A 27 1.00 9.91 -4.13
C ILE A 27 0.26 9.61 -2.82
N ASP A 28 0.98 9.16 -1.79
CA ASP A 28 0.41 8.86 -0.47
C ASP A 28 -0.29 10.08 0.15
N LYS A 29 0.33 11.25 0.07
CA LYS A 29 -0.28 12.52 0.51
C LYS A 29 -1.57 12.83 -0.23
N ARG A 30 -1.60 12.65 -1.55
CA ARG A 30 -2.83 12.85 -2.35
C ARG A 30 -3.89 11.82 -1.99
N THR A 31 -3.50 10.57 -1.81
CA THR A 31 -4.39 9.50 -1.33
C THR A 31 -5.03 9.89 -0.01
N ALA A 32 -4.25 10.39 0.95
CA ALA A 32 -4.79 10.83 2.24
C ALA A 32 -5.84 11.94 2.11
N GLU A 33 -5.64 12.90 1.21
CA GLU A 33 -6.64 13.96 0.96
C GLU A 33 -7.91 13.41 0.32
N ILE A 34 -7.81 12.46 -0.62
CA ILE A 34 -8.97 11.78 -1.22
C ILE A 34 -9.72 11.00 -0.13
N MET A 35 -9.01 10.21 0.68
CA MET A 35 -9.62 9.36 1.69
C MET A 35 -10.41 10.15 2.75
N LYS A 36 -10.02 11.37 3.07
CA LYS A 36 -10.79 12.26 3.98
C LYS A 36 -12.22 12.46 3.53
N LYS A 37 -12.47 12.56 2.22
CA LYS A 37 -13.82 12.72 1.65
C LYS A 37 -14.73 11.54 2.00
N TYR A 38 -14.15 10.37 2.13
CA TYR A 38 -14.83 9.12 2.43
C TYR A 38 -14.76 8.73 3.92
N ARG A 39 -14.27 9.63 4.78
CA ARG A 39 -14.06 9.38 6.22
C ARG A 39 -13.18 8.16 6.47
N LEU A 40 -12.15 8.00 5.64
CA LEU A 40 -11.16 6.93 5.74
C LEU A 40 -9.78 7.51 6.04
N SER A 41 -8.94 6.74 6.72
CA SER A 41 -7.49 6.89 6.65
C SER A 41 -6.95 6.05 5.50
N VAL A 42 -5.71 6.31 5.06
CA VAL A 42 -5.04 5.50 4.03
C VAL A 42 -5.01 4.02 4.45
N SER A 43 -4.63 3.75 5.70
CA SER A 43 -4.57 2.37 6.21
C SER A 43 -5.94 1.66 6.24
N ARG A 44 -7.02 2.38 6.54
CA ARG A 44 -8.38 1.81 6.45
C ARG A 44 -8.82 1.55 5.01
N PHE A 45 -8.46 2.44 4.11
CA PHE A 45 -8.67 2.23 2.68
C PHE A 45 -7.93 1.00 2.19
N ASP A 46 -6.67 0.82 2.57
CA ASP A 46 -5.89 -0.37 2.24
C ASP A 46 -6.55 -1.66 2.73
N VAL A 47 -7.09 -1.66 3.95
CA VAL A 47 -7.90 -2.79 4.44
C VAL A 47 -9.08 -3.07 3.54
N LEU A 48 -9.85 -2.05 3.15
CA LEU A 48 -11.00 -2.22 2.24
C LEU A 48 -10.58 -2.77 0.88
N VAL A 49 -9.47 -2.27 0.33
CA VAL A 49 -8.91 -2.75 -0.95
C VAL A 49 -8.54 -4.23 -0.85
N HIS A 50 -7.73 -4.59 0.13
CA HIS A 50 -7.24 -5.96 0.29
C HIS A 50 -8.32 -6.95 0.70
N ALA A 51 -9.24 -6.57 1.60
CA ALA A 51 -10.38 -7.41 1.99
C ALA A 51 -11.39 -7.59 0.85
N GLY A 52 -11.53 -6.59 -0.02
CA GLY A 52 -12.45 -6.63 -1.16
C GLY A 52 -11.96 -7.42 -2.38
N VAL A 53 -10.69 -7.87 -2.40
CA VAL A 53 -10.17 -8.72 -3.48
C VAL A 53 -10.82 -10.09 -3.47
N ARG A 54 -11.06 -10.65 -2.29
CA ARG A 54 -11.68 -11.95 -2.07
C ARG A 54 -12.36 -11.96 -0.70
N ASP A 55 -13.62 -12.33 -0.67
CA ASP A 55 -14.37 -12.49 0.57
C ASP A 55 -13.74 -13.56 1.47
N GLY A 56 -13.69 -13.29 2.75
CA GLY A 56 -13.22 -14.24 3.76
C GLY A 56 -11.71 -14.40 3.83
N ARG A 57 -10.93 -13.40 3.38
CA ARG A 57 -9.49 -13.34 3.71
C ARG A 57 -9.30 -13.38 5.21
N THR A 58 -8.28 -14.09 5.65
CA THR A 58 -7.95 -14.15 7.06
C THR A 58 -7.27 -12.84 7.51
N GLN A 59 -7.37 -12.56 8.80
CA GLN A 59 -6.67 -11.43 9.39
C GLN A 59 -5.15 -11.49 9.15
N GLN A 60 -4.55 -12.69 9.16
CA GLN A 60 -3.13 -12.86 8.87
C GLN A 60 -2.81 -12.56 7.41
N GLU A 61 -3.62 -13.05 6.45
CA GLU A 61 -3.43 -12.73 5.03
C GLU A 61 -3.52 -11.22 4.74
N LEU A 62 -4.38 -10.49 5.49
CA LEU A 62 -4.45 -9.04 5.37
C LEU A 62 -3.20 -8.36 5.95
N ALA A 63 -2.73 -8.79 7.12
CA ALA A 63 -1.52 -8.26 7.74
C ALA A 63 -0.30 -8.44 6.82
N ASP A 64 -0.14 -9.63 6.24
CA ASP A 64 0.94 -9.96 5.32
C ASP A 64 0.87 -9.12 4.03
N ALA A 65 -0.32 -8.99 3.44
CA ALA A 65 -0.54 -8.21 2.22
C ALA A 65 -0.29 -6.71 2.41
N MET A 66 -0.53 -6.20 3.61
CA MET A 66 -0.33 -4.79 3.96
C MET A 66 1.03 -4.50 4.59
N PHE A 67 1.88 -5.51 4.77
CA PHE A 67 3.18 -5.40 5.46
C PHE A 67 3.07 -4.76 6.86
N VAL A 68 2.02 -5.10 7.61
CA VAL A 68 1.77 -4.61 8.97
C VAL A 68 1.84 -5.72 10.00
N THR A 69 2.09 -5.33 11.26
CA THR A 69 2.12 -6.30 12.37
C THR A 69 0.71 -6.80 12.70
N LYS A 70 0.64 -7.97 13.35
CA LYS A 70 -0.61 -8.54 13.85
C LYS A 70 -1.35 -7.59 14.80
N GLY A 71 -0.64 -6.85 15.64
CA GLY A 71 -1.23 -5.86 16.53
C GLY A 71 -1.87 -4.69 15.77
N ASN A 72 -1.18 -4.16 14.79
CA ASN A 72 -1.67 -3.04 13.98
C ASN A 72 -2.92 -3.43 13.17
N ILE A 73 -2.93 -4.62 12.54
CA ILE A 73 -4.13 -5.06 11.81
C ILE A 73 -5.32 -5.30 12.75
N CYS A 74 -5.10 -5.82 13.96
CA CYS A 74 -6.17 -5.98 14.95
C CYS A 74 -6.84 -4.64 15.27
N GLN A 75 -6.07 -3.60 15.59
CA GLN A 75 -6.59 -2.27 15.90
C GLN A 75 -7.38 -1.66 14.74
N LEU A 76 -6.86 -1.78 13.50
CA LEU A 76 -7.55 -1.30 12.31
C LEU A 76 -8.90 -1.99 12.13
N LEU A 77 -8.91 -3.32 12.23
CA LEU A 77 -10.13 -4.12 12.06
C LEU A 77 -11.15 -3.85 13.18
N ASP A 78 -10.71 -3.68 14.44
CA ASP A 78 -11.60 -3.34 15.57
C ASP A 78 -12.32 -2.01 15.32
N GLY A 79 -11.57 -0.98 14.89
CA GLY A 79 -12.15 0.32 14.59
C GLY A 79 -13.10 0.30 13.38
N MET A 80 -12.77 -0.48 12.37
CA MET A 80 -13.60 -0.59 11.16
C MET A 80 -14.86 -1.44 11.39
N GLU A 81 -14.79 -2.44 12.23
CA GLU A 81 -15.95 -3.24 12.64
C GLU A 81 -16.90 -2.42 13.51
N ALA A 82 -16.37 -1.57 14.42
CA ALA A 82 -17.17 -0.65 15.21
C ALA A 82 -17.91 0.41 14.35
N GLU A 83 -17.38 0.75 13.17
CA GLU A 83 -17.98 1.67 12.21
C GLU A 83 -18.82 0.94 11.12
N ASP A 84 -19.08 -0.35 11.29
CA ASP A 84 -19.87 -1.19 10.37
C ASP A 84 -19.34 -1.22 8.91
N LEU A 85 -18.02 -1.10 8.74
CA LEU A 85 -17.40 -1.20 7.42
C LEU A 85 -17.05 -2.63 7.03
N LEU A 86 -16.84 -3.49 8.02
CA LEU A 86 -16.54 -4.91 7.89
C LEU A 86 -17.05 -5.68 9.10
N TYR A 87 -17.06 -6.98 8.98
CA TYR A 87 -17.32 -7.88 10.10
C TYR A 87 -16.41 -9.10 10.04
N ARG A 88 -16.18 -9.70 11.21
CA ARG A 88 -15.41 -10.92 11.36
C ARG A 88 -16.32 -12.13 11.50
N ARG A 89 -15.98 -13.21 10.82
CA ARG A 89 -16.53 -14.54 11.09
C ARG A 89 -15.41 -15.46 11.55
N ARG A 90 -15.57 -16.00 12.74
CA ARG A 90 -14.62 -16.99 13.26
C ARG A 90 -14.90 -18.35 12.63
N LYS A 91 -13.86 -18.97 12.09
CA LYS A 91 -13.87 -20.34 11.59
C LYS A 91 -12.70 -21.10 12.22
N GLY A 92 -13.01 -21.97 13.17
CA GLY A 92 -11.97 -22.60 13.98
C GLY A 92 -11.19 -21.58 14.83
N ARG A 93 -9.89 -21.51 14.64
CA ARG A 93 -8.99 -20.56 15.32
C ARG A 93 -8.75 -19.28 14.54
N THR A 94 -9.34 -19.12 13.37
CA THR A 94 -9.03 -18.05 12.44
C THR A 94 -10.22 -17.12 12.26
N ASN A 95 -9.96 -15.81 12.26
CA ASN A 95 -10.94 -14.79 11.91
C ASN A 95 -10.87 -14.52 10.40
N HIS A 96 -12.01 -14.62 9.75
CA HIS A 96 -12.20 -14.29 8.34
C HIS A 96 -12.93 -12.96 8.22
N ILE A 97 -12.46 -12.10 7.35
CA ILE A 97 -12.91 -10.72 7.19
C ILE A 97 -13.82 -10.61 5.98
N PHE A 98 -14.95 -9.93 6.17
CA PHE A 98 -15.94 -9.65 5.13
C PHE A 98 -16.32 -8.19 5.18
N LEU A 99 -16.44 -7.54 4.02
CA LEU A 99 -16.95 -6.20 3.95
C LEU A 99 -18.47 -6.18 4.10
N THR A 100 -18.99 -5.19 4.80
CA THR A 100 -20.41 -4.83 4.78
C THR A 100 -20.76 -4.17 3.45
N ASP A 101 -22.04 -3.91 3.19
CA ASP A 101 -22.47 -3.15 2.01
C ASP A 101 -21.90 -1.72 2.06
N ASP A 102 -21.92 -1.06 3.22
CA ASP A 102 -21.29 0.26 3.39
C ASP A 102 -19.77 0.21 3.12
N GLY A 103 -19.09 -0.81 3.61
CA GLY A 103 -17.66 -1.02 3.32
C GLY A 103 -17.37 -1.21 1.83
N ARG A 104 -18.22 -1.97 1.12
CA ARG A 104 -18.09 -2.16 -0.34
C ARG A 104 -18.32 -0.86 -1.09
N ASP A 105 -19.35 -0.11 -0.73
CA ASP A 105 -19.69 1.16 -1.38
C ASP A 105 -18.60 2.20 -1.18
N ARG A 106 -18.09 2.37 0.05
CA ARG A 106 -16.97 3.28 0.33
C ARG A 106 -15.71 2.87 -0.42
N ARG A 107 -15.39 1.58 -0.43
CA ARG A 107 -14.28 1.05 -1.21
C ARG A 107 -14.41 1.41 -2.68
N GLN A 108 -15.57 1.18 -3.28
CA GLN A 108 -15.80 1.44 -4.70
C GLN A 108 -15.63 2.91 -5.05
N GLN A 109 -16.24 3.81 -4.27
CA GLN A 109 -16.17 5.25 -4.50
C GLN A 109 -14.75 5.79 -4.30
N ALA A 110 -14.12 5.45 -3.19
CA ALA A 110 -12.76 5.89 -2.88
C ALA A 110 -11.74 5.34 -3.89
N MET A 111 -11.89 4.09 -4.32
CA MET A 111 -11.03 3.46 -5.30
C MET A 111 -11.14 4.09 -6.68
N ALA A 112 -12.34 4.48 -7.11
CA ALA A 112 -12.54 5.15 -8.39
C ALA A 112 -11.80 6.49 -8.44
N GLU A 113 -11.91 7.32 -7.40
CA GLU A 113 -11.20 8.60 -7.31
C GLU A 113 -9.68 8.41 -7.17
N GLN A 114 -9.25 7.42 -6.41
CA GLN A 114 -7.83 7.07 -6.26
C GLN A 114 -7.20 6.63 -7.59
N LEU A 115 -7.87 5.77 -8.35
CA LEU A 115 -7.38 5.34 -9.65
C LEU A 115 -7.25 6.50 -10.63
N GLN A 116 -8.23 7.40 -10.66
CA GLN A 116 -8.17 8.62 -11.48
C GLN A 116 -6.97 9.52 -11.09
N ALA A 117 -6.69 9.65 -9.79
CA ALA A 117 -5.54 10.42 -9.32
C ALA A 117 -4.20 9.76 -9.71
N ILE A 118 -4.13 8.42 -9.68
CA ILE A 118 -2.96 7.66 -10.14
C ILE A 118 -2.78 7.83 -11.65
N ASP A 119 -3.83 7.66 -12.43
CA ASP A 119 -3.80 7.85 -13.89
C ASP A 119 -3.31 9.25 -14.27
N THR A 120 -3.81 10.28 -13.57
CA THR A 120 -3.36 11.65 -13.74
C THR A 120 -1.87 11.81 -13.41
N ALA A 121 -1.40 11.19 -12.33
CA ALA A 121 0.01 11.25 -11.95
C ALA A 121 0.93 10.53 -12.95
N MET A 122 0.44 9.45 -13.58
CA MET A 122 1.19 8.65 -14.55
C MET A 122 1.08 9.16 -15.99
N SER A 123 0.15 10.08 -16.29
CA SER A 123 -0.11 10.59 -17.65
C SER A 123 1.05 11.36 -18.28
N VAL A 124 2.08 11.71 -17.53
CA VAL A 124 3.32 12.30 -18.04
C VAL A 124 4.22 11.27 -18.75
N LEU A 125 3.93 9.99 -18.58
CA LEU A 125 4.63 8.89 -19.21
C LEU A 125 3.79 8.33 -20.37
N THR A 126 4.45 7.98 -21.46
CA THR A 126 3.79 7.21 -22.53
C THR A 126 3.44 5.80 -22.04
N GLU A 127 2.60 5.08 -22.77
CA GLU A 127 2.23 3.71 -22.44
C GLU A 127 3.47 2.80 -22.40
N GLU A 128 4.38 2.93 -23.37
CA GLU A 128 5.64 2.18 -23.40
C GLU A 128 6.52 2.48 -22.19
N GLU A 129 6.61 3.74 -21.78
CA GLU A 129 7.38 4.14 -20.58
C GLU A 129 6.76 3.57 -19.30
N GLN A 130 5.43 3.54 -19.18
CA GLN A 130 4.73 2.90 -18.06
C GLN A 130 4.98 1.39 -18.02
N GLU A 131 4.96 0.71 -19.18
CA GLU A 131 5.29 -0.72 -19.27
C GLU A 131 6.73 -1.01 -18.85
N ILE A 132 7.69 -0.19 -19.29
CA ILE A 132 9.10 -0.32 -18.89
C ILE A 132 9.25 -0.12 -17.38
N LEU A 133 8.64 0.94 -16.82
CA LEU A 133 8.69 1.23 -15.39
C LEU A 133 8.10 0.07 -14.58
N ASN A 134 6.92 -0.42 -14.97
CA ASN A 134 6.28 -1.56 -14.32
C ASN A 134 7.16 -2.81 -14.35
N LYS A 135 7.80 -3.11 -15.49
CA LYS A 135 8.72 -4.23 -15.63
C LYS A 135 9.94 -4.12 -14.71
N LEU A 136 10.51 -2.91 -14.60
CA LEU A 136 11.66 -2.66 -13.73
C LEU A 136 11.30 -2.78 -12.25
N LEU A 137 10.17 -2.20 -11.83
CA LEU A 137 9.67 -2.31 -10.46
C LEU A 137 9.37 -3.77 -10.09
N ARG A 138 8.72 -4.55 -10.97
CA ARG A 138 8.50 -5.98 -10.74
C ARG A 138 9.78 -6.79 -10.61
N LYS A 139 10.85 -6.38 -11.29
CA LYS A 139 12.16 -7.05 -11.16
C LYS A 139 12.76 -6.80 -9.77
N ILE A 140 12.66 -5.58 -9.25
CA ILE A 140 13.10 -5.22 -7.89
C ILE A 140 12.27 -5.98 -6.86
N ASP A 141 10.94 -5.94 -6.97
CA ASP A 141 10.00 -6.59 -6.07
C ASP A 141 10.27 -8.11 -5.95
N LYS A 142 10.44 -8.80 -7.08
CA LYS A 142 10.79 -10.23 -7.08
C LYS A 142 12.13 -10.52 -6.42
N ASN A 143 13.11 -9.65 -6.58
CA ASN A 143 14.41 -9.81 -5.93
C ASN A 143 14.27 -9.71 -4.41
N LEU A 144 13.55 -8.68 -3.92
CA LEU A 144 13.31 -8.49 -2.50
C LEU A 144 12.48 -9.63 -1.87
N ALA A 145 11.52 -10.19 -2.62
CA ALA A 145 10.73 -11.32 -2.15
C ALA A 145 11.53 -12.64 -2.07
N ASN A 146 12.57 -12.80 -2.90
CA ASN A 146 13.42 -14.01 -2.93
C ASN A 146 14.63 -13.91 -2.01
N GLU A 147 15.01 -12.71 -1.59
CA GLU A 147 16.13 -12.51 -0.70
C GLU A 147 15.64 -12.43 0.75
N THR A 148 16.00 -13.43 1.55
CA THR A 148 15.92 -13.41 3.02
C THR A 148 16.93 -12.41 3.63
N ILE A 149 17.10 -11.24 2.97
CA ILE A 149 18.15 -10.26 3.34
C ILE A 149 17.84 -9.57 4.69
N TRP A 150 16.59 -9.65 5.16
CA TRP A 150 16.14 -8.98 6.38
C TRP A 150 15.91 -9.92 7.56
N GLU A 151 16.22 -11.21 7.43
CA GLU A 151 16.20 -12.14 8.55
C GLU A 151 17.54 -12.08 9.30
N GLY A 152 17.61 -11.20 10.25
CA GLY A 152 18.47 -11.34 11.42
C GLY A 152 19.87 -10.75 11.35
N GLN A 153 20.03 -9.59 11.87
CA GLN A 153 21.12 -9.28 12.80
C GLN A 153 20.53 -8.84 14.13
#